data_2c3863d79bb8c582e308df796a8547db
#
_entry.id   2c3863d79bb8c582e308df796a8547db
#
_cell.length_a   1.000
_cell.length_b   1.000
_cell.length_c   1.000
_cell.angle_alpha   90.00
_cell.angle_beta   90.00
_cell.angle_gamma   90.00
#
_symmetry.space_group_name_H-M   'P 1'
#
loop_
_entity.id
_entity.type
_entity.pdbx_description
1 polymer ?
#
loop_
_entity_poly.entity_id
_entity_poly.type
_entity_poly.pdbx_seq_one_letter_code
_entity_poly.pdbx_strand_id
1 'polypeptide(L)'
;MAKIGLIILLGWVAIILGGLAYLVKKKKDETLISGFSNRTKEEQEYLKQSGYIEAVGNYLLISFIIFLATYILWIFSVPYSMEVGLSILLIVVLGGMIWIQRYEVPHKRKKMYWITGSTTAVLVCFLVGLFYVGLKENQVAVEDGKFVVSGMYGVEWDLENVEKVKLLDELPRVIIKTNGFATEGHLKGRFRLESPYEGG
;
A
#
# COMPACT_ATOMS: atom_id res chain seq x y z
N MET A 1 6.00 13.93 16.90
CA MET A 1 6.58 14.48 15.64
C MET A 1 6.26 13.59 14.44
N ALA A 2 6.42 12.27 14.49
CA ALA A 2 6.16 11.38 13.33
C ALA A 2 4.72 11.46 12.78
N LYS A 3 3.67 11.51 13.62
CA LYS A 3 2.27 11.61 13.19
C LYS A 3 2.00 12.91 12.41
N ILE A 4 2.57 14.03 12.83
CA ILE A 4 2.41 15.33 12.15
C ILE A 4 3.05 15.28 10.75
N GLY A 5 4.27 14.74 10.62
CA GLY A 5 4.93 14.58 9.34
C GLY A 5 4.12 13.72 8.36
N LEU A 6 3.52 12.63 8.87
CA LEU A 6 2.67 11.75 8.05
C LEU A 6 1.36 12.43 7.64
N ILE A 7 0.74 13.23 8.53
CA ILE A 7 -0.44 14.05 8.17
C ILE A 7 -0.11 14.99 7.03
N ILE A 8 1.01 15.71 7.10
CA ILE A 8 1.43 16.62 6.04
C ILE A 8 1.67 15.87 4.73
N LEU A 9 2.41 14.75 4.78
CA LEU A 9 2.71 13.94 3.60
C LEU A 9 1.43 13.42 2.91
N LEU A 10 0.53 12.80 3.66
CA LEU A 10 -0.73 12.28 3.12
C LEU A 10 -1.65 13.39 2.64
N GLY A 11 -1.63 14.56 3.31
CA GLY A 11 -2.33 15.76 2.85
C GLY A 11 -1.85 16.23 1.45
N TRP A 12 -0.54 16.23 1.21
CA TRP A 12 0.02 16.52 -0.11
C TRP A 12 -0.40 15.50 -1.16
N VAL A 13 -0.41 14.21 -0.82
CA VAL A 13 -0.90 13.15 -1.71
C VAL A 13 -2.37 13.39 -2.07
N ALA A 14 -3.22 13.76 -1.09
CA ALA A 14 -4.62 14.09 -1.33
C ALA A 14 -4.79 15.28 -2.29
N ILE A 15 -3.98 16.35 -2.11
CA ILE A 15 -4.00 17.52 -3.00
C ILE A 15 -3.62 17.14 -4.43
N ILE A 16 -2.56 16.34 -4.60
CA ILE A 16 -2.11 15.89 -5.93
C ILE A 16 -3.19 15.01 -6.59
N LEU A 17 -3.73 14.02 -5.89
CA LEU A 17 -4.77 13.13 -6.43
C LEU A 17 -6.04 13.91 -6.78
N GLY A 18 -6.49 14.82 -5.91
CA GLY A 18 -7.65 15.67 -6.15
C GLY A 18 -7.43 16.62 -7.33
N GLY A 19 -6.23 17.22 -7.43
CA GLY A 19 -5.84 18.06 -8.55
C GLY A 19 -5.85 17.31 -9.88
N LEU A 20 -5.26 16.10 -9.93
CA LEU A 20 -5.28 15.25 -11.13
C LEU A 20 -6.71 14.85 -11.50
N ALA A 21 -7.53 14.43 -10.54
CA ALA A 21 -8.92 14.08 -10.77
C ALA A 21 -9.71 15.28 -11.34
N TYR A 22 -9.50 16.48 -10.80
CA TYR A 22 -10.15 17.69 -11.28
C TYR A 22 -9.71 18.04 -12.71
N LEU A 23 -8.41 18.05 -12.99
CA LEU A 23 -7.87 18.39 -14.31
C LEU A 23 -8.35 17.43 -15.39
N VAL A 24 -8.29 16.12 -15.14
CA VAL A 24 -8.71 15.12 -16.13
C VAL A 24 -10.23 15.11 -16.28
N LYS A 25 -11.00 15.15 -15.18
CA LYS A 25 -12.47 15.06 -15.26
C LYS A 25 -13.15 16.35 -15.69
N LYS A 26 -12.77 17.49 -15.10
CA LYS A 26 -13.42 18.79 -15.35
C LYS A 26 -12.82 19.53 -16.54
N LYS A 27 -11.48 19.57 -16.62
CA LYS A 27 -10.78 20.27 -17.70
C LYS A 27 -10.59 19.40 -18.93
N LYS A 28 -10.84 18.08 -18.82
CA LYS A 28 -10.60 17.09 -19.88
C LYS A 28 -9.17 17.14 -20.44
N ASP A 29 -8.22 17.41 -19.55
CA ASP A 29 -6.80 17.50 -19.91
C ASP A 29 -6.24 16.10 -20.16
N GLU A 30 -6.22 15.70 -21.40
CA GLU A 30 -5.71 14.43 -21.86
C GLU A 30 -4.18 14.30 -21.77
N THR A 31 -3.46 15.43 -21.66
CA THR A 31 -1.97 15.41 -21.58
C THR A 31 -1.47 14.75 -20.30
N LEU A 32 -2.31 14.76 -19.26
CA LEU A 32 -2.03 14.12 -17.98
C LEU A 32 -2.24 12.60 -17.99
N ILE A 33 -2.84 12.07 -19.06
CA ILE A 33 -3.06 10.62 -19.21
C ILE A 33 -1.81 10.01 -19.83
N SER A 34 -1.14 9.16 -19.06
CA SER A 34 0.11 8.52 -19.48
C SER A 34 -0.04 7.81 -20.83
N GLY A 35 0.86 8.12 -21.76
CA GLY A 35 0.91 7.52 -23.08
C GLY A 35 -0.15 8.04 -24.07
N PHE A 36 -1.05 8.96 -23.68
CA PHE A 36 -2.04 9.52 -24.59
C PHE A 36 -1.40 10.33 -25.71
N SER A 37 -0.47 11.22 -25.39
CA SER A 37 0.22 12.08 -26.36
C SER A 37 1.10 11.31 -27.36
N ASN A 38 1.51 10.09 -27.04
CA ASN A 38 2.34 9.25 -27.90
C ASN A 38 1.51 8.42 -28.92
N ARG A 39 0.19 8.60 -28.93
CA ARG A 39 -0.72 7.89 -29.84
C ARG A 39 -0.86 8.65 -31.16
N THR A 40 -1.24 7.93 -32.21
CA THR A 40 -1.58 8.58 -33.48
C THR A 40 -2.79 9.50 -33.30
N LYS A 41 -2.94 10.50 -34.17
CA LYS A 41 -4.09 11.43 -34.12
C LYS A 41 -5.43 10.70 -34.21
N GLU A 42 -5.51 9.67 -35.04
CA GLU A 42 -6.71 8.84 -35.21
C GLU A 42 -7.07 8.11 -33.90
N GLU A 43 -6.07 7.54 -33.21
CA GLU A 43 -6.27 6.88 -31.93
C GLU A 43 -6.67 7.85 -30.83
N GLN A 44 -6.08 9.04 -30.79
CA GLN A 44 -6.44 10.08 -29.84
C GLN A 44 -7.90 10.52 -30.04
N GLU A 45 -8.32 10.72 -31.30
CA GLU A 45 -9.69 11.08 -31.64
C GLU A 45 -10.68 9.98 -31.24
N TYR A 46 -10.35 8.72 -31.55
CA TYR A 46 -11.15 7.58 -31.10
C TYR A 46 -11.32 7.56 -29.58
N LEU A 47 -10.24 7.73 -28.82
CA LEU A 47 -10.29 7.71 -27.36
C LEU A 47 -11.11 8.87 -26.78
N LYS A 48 -11.08 10.05 -27.39
CA LYS A 48 -11.95 11.17 -27.03
C LYS A 48 -13.43 10.83 -27.23
N GLN A 49 -13.75 10.23 -28.36
CA GLN A 49 -15.14 9.86 -28.70
C GLN A 49 -15.66 8.65 -27.94
N SER A 50 -14.79 7.69 -27.59
CA SER A 50 -15.17 6.47 -26.88
C SER A 50 -15.53 6.69 -25.41
N GLY A 51 -15.27 7.89 -24.84
CA GLY A 51 -15.45 8.18 -23.42
C GLY A 51 -14.29 7.75 -22.53
N TYR A 52 -13.12 7.43 -23.13
CA TYR A 52 -11.93 7.02 -22.40
C TYR A 52 -11.48 8.07 -21.36
N ILE A 53 -11.41 9.35 -21.77
CA ILE A 53 -10.97 10.45 -20.89
C ILE A 53 -11.92 10.60 -19.71
N GLU A 54 -13.24 10.49 -19.95
CA GLU A 54 -14.24 10.57 -18.90
C GLU A 54 -14.14 9.38 -17.93
N ALA A 55 -13.90 8.17 -18.45
CA ALA A 55 -13.70 6.97 -17.65
C ALA A 55 -12.46 7.09 -16.74
N VAL A 56 -11.33 7.59 -17.28
CA VAL A 56 -10.13 7.88 -16.50
C VAL A 56 -10.39 8.95 -15.45
N GLY A 57 -11.09 10.04 -15.81
CA GLY A 57 -11.46 11.09 -14.88
C GLY A 57 -12.35 10.60 -13.72
N ASN A 58 -13.34 9.73 -14.01
CA ASN A 58 -14.18 9.10 -12.99
C ASN A 58 -13.38 8.16 -12.08
N TYR A 59 -12.50 7.35 -12.66
CA TYR A 59 -11.60 6.46 -11.92
C TYR A 59 -10.70 7.23 -10.94
N LEU A 60 -10.06 8.31 -11.40
CA LEU A 60 -9.24 9.17 -10.54
C LEU A 60 -10.07 9.83 -9.43
N LEU A 61 -11.28 10.29 -9.74
CA LEU A 61 -12.17 10.91 -8.74
C LEU A 61 -12.59 9.90 -7.67
N ILE A 62 -12.98 8.68 -8.05
CA ILE A 62 -13.37 7.63 -7.10
C ILE A 62 -12.17 7.28 -6.21
N SER A 63 -10.98 7.10 -6.80
CA SER A 63 -9.76 6.84 -6.06
C SER A 63 -9.43 7.96 -5.08
N PHE A 64 -9.58 9.23 -5.49
CA PHE A 64 -9.40 10.39 -4.62
C PHE A 64 -10.38 10.39 -3.45
N ILE A 65 -11.68 10.14 -3.71
CA ILE A 65 -12.71 10.14 -2.66
C ILE A 65 -12.41 9.05 -1.61
N ILE A 66 -12.05 7.84 -2.06
CA ILE A 66 -11.69 6.74 -1.15
C ILE A 66 -10.46 7.10 -0.33
N PHE A 67 -9.41 7.62 -0.99
CA PHE A 67 -8.20 8.04 -0.30
C PHE A 67 -8.48 9.15 0.73
N LEU A 68 -9.25 10.17 0.35
CA LEU A 68 -9.60 11.28 1.24
C LEU A 68 -10.42 10.81 2.44
N ALA A 69 -11.41 9.94 2.22
CA ALA A 69 -12.20 9.34 3.30
C ALA A 69 -11.31 8.52 4.26
N THR A 70 -10.43 7.69 3.73
CA THR A 70 -9.45 6.93 4.52
C THR A 70 -8.56 7.86 5.35
N TYR A 71 -8.02 8.90 4.73
CA TYR A 71 -7.16 9.89 5.38
C TYR A 71 -7.88 10.62 6.50
N ILE A 72 -9.14 11.05 6.29
CA ILE A 72 -9.96 11.71 7.31
C ILE A 72 -10.22 10.75 8.49
N LEU A 73 -10.67 9.52 8.23
CA LEU A 73 -10.94 8.53 9.27
C LEU A 73 -9.68 8.24 10.11
N TRP A 74 -8.53 8.16 9.46
CA TRP A 74 -7.25 7.97 10.14
C TRP A 74 -6.86 9.17 11.02
N ILE A 75 -7.09 10.41 10.59
CA ILE A 75 -6.85 11.61 11.44
C ILE A 75 -7.67 11.52 12.71
N PHE A 76 -8.94 11.10 12.62
CA PHE A 76 -9.82 10.89 13.76
C PHE A 76 -9.51 9.63 14.57
N SER A 77 -8.41 8.94 14.26
CA SER A 77 -7.94 7.73 14.97
C SER A 77 -8.97 6.60 14.97
N VAL A 78 -9.76 6.46 13.90
CA VAL A 78 -10.66 5.30 13.72
C VAL A 78 -9.80 4.06 13.50
N PRO A 79 -9.97 2.99 14.31
CA PRO A 79 -9.14 1.80 14.23
C PRO A 79 -9.29 1.14 12.84
N TYR A 80 -8.21 0.52 12.36
CA TYR A 80 -8.13 -0.18 11.07
C TYR A 80 -8.49 0.66 9.83
N SER A 81 -8.66 1.99 9.97
CA SER A 81 -9.05 2.87 8.85
C SER A 81 -8.05 2.85 7.71
N MET A 82 -6.75 2.80 8.00
CA MET A 82 -5.71 2.74 6.96
C MET A 82 -5.68 1.40 6.26
N GLU A 83 -5.74 0.29 7.00
CA GLU A 83 -5.71 -1.05 6.44
C GLU A 83 -6.92 -1.32 5.53
N VAL A 84 -8.11 -1.01 6.02
CA VAL A 84 -9.35 -1.20 5.26
C VAL A 84 -9.41 -0.23 4.07
N GLY A 85 -9.14 1.05 4.32
CA GLY A 85 -9.23 2.07 3.29
C GLY A 85 -8.21 1.87 2.16
N LEU A 86 -6.96 1.54 2.48
CA LEU A 86 -5.94 1.24 1.47
C LEU A 86 -6.24 -0.07 0.73
N SER A 87 -6.82 -1.07 1.39
CA SER A 87 -7.26 -2.31 0.73
C SER A 87 -8.36 -2.04 -0.29
N ILE A 88 -9.38 -1.25 0.08
CA ILE A 88 -10.44 -0.82 -0.84
C ILE A 88 -9.85 -0.01 -2.00
N LEU A 89 -8.97 0.95 -1.70
CA LEU A 89 -8.31 1.76 -2.72
C LEU A 89 -7.52 0.89 -3.70
N LEU A 90 -6.78 -0.10 -3.20
CA LEU A 90 -6.01 -1.03 -4.03
C LEU A 90 -6.93 -1.81 -4.98
N ILE A 91 -8.04 -2.36 -4.48
CA ILE A 91 -9.03 -3.08 -5.30
C ILE A 91 -9.59 -2.16 -6.39
N VAL A 92 -9.96 -0.93 -6.04
CA VAL A 92 -10.51 0.04 -7.00
C VAL A 92 -9.46 0.46 -8.02
N VAL A 93 -8.21 0.67 -7.60
CA VAL A 93 -7.11 1.03 -8.51
C VAL A 93 -6.83 -0.11 -9.49
N LEU A 94 -6.65 -1.32 -9.01
CA LEU A 94 -6.33 -2.48 -9.86
C LEU A 94 -7.51 -2.86 -10.77
N GLY A 95 -8.73 -2.92 -10.21
CA GLY A 95 -9.93 -3.20 -10.97
C GLY A 95 -10.25 -2.12 -12.00
N GLY A 96 -10.07 -0.86 -11.63
CA GLY A 96 -10.28 0.30 -12.50
C GLY A 96 -9.31 0.34 -13.68
N MET A 97 -8.04 -0.03 -13.47
CA MET A 97 -7.04 -0.14 -14.55
C MET A 97 -7.47 -1.18 -15.60
N ILE A 98 -8.02 -2.31 -15.18
CA ILE A 98 -8.55 -3.33 -16.10
C ILE A 98 -9.84 -2.82 -16.75
N TRP A 99 -10.74 -2.23 -15.97
CA TRP A 99 -12.03 -1.76 -16.44
C TRP A 99 -11.92 -0.67 -17.52
N ILE A 100 -10.95 0.26 -17.40
CA ILE A 100 -10.69 1.32 -18.36
C ILE A 100 -10.33 0.76 -19.74
N GLN A 101 -9.72 -0.43 -19.84
CA GLN A 101 -9.33 -1.01 -21.12
C GLN A 101 -10.52 -1.30 -22.06
N ARG A 102 -11.74 -1.30 -21.55
CA ARG A 102 -12.96 -1.41 -22.39
C ARG A 102 -13.12 -0.27 -23.39
N TYR A 103 -12.55 0.90 -23.05
CA TYR A 103 -12.59 2.10 -23.89
C TYR A 103 -11.39 2.23 -24.82
N GLU A 104 -10.42 1.30 -24.73
CA GLU A 104 -9.22 1.29 -25.55
C GLU A 104 -9.54 1.04 -27.03
N VAL A 105 -8.66 1.51 -27.91
CA VAL A 105 -8.77 1.33 -29.36
C VAL A 105 -8.95 -0.15 -29.70
N PRO A 106 -9.92 -0.54 -30.57
CA PRO A 106 -10.32 -1.94 -30.79
C PRO A 106 -9.16 -2.90 -31.08
N HIS A 107 -8.22 -2.51 -31.95
CA HIS A 107 -7.09 -3.35 -32.31
C HIS A 107 -6.05 -3.52 -31.20
N LYS A 108 -5.99 -2.62 -30.20
CA LYS A 108 -5.10 -2.69 -29.04
C LYS A 108 -5.78 -3.24 -27.79
N ARG A 109 -7.12 -3.21 -27.73
CA ARG A 109 -7.92 -3.55 -26.55
C ARG A 109 -7.57 -4.91 -25.95
N LYS A 110 -7.55 -5.96 -26.78
CA LYS A 110 -7.22 -7.33 -26.32
C LYS A 110 -5.81 -7.41 -25.72
N LYS A 111 -4.84 -6.79 -26.39
CA LYS A 111 -3.45 -6.71 -25.90
C LYS A 111 -3.36 -5.99 -24.58
N MET A 112 -4.05 -4.85 -24.45
CA MET A 112 -4.04 -4.05 -23.23
C MET A 112 -4.72 -4.76 -22.06
N TYR A 113 -5.82 -5.48 -22.29
CA TYR A 113 -6.41 -6.35 -21.26
C TYR A 113 -5.43 -7.41 -20.76
N TRP A 114 -4.69 -8.06 -21.65
CA TRP A 114 -3.70 -9.06 -21.25
C TRP A 114 -2.55 -8.43 -20.47
N ILE A 115 -2.02 -7.30 -20.91
CA ILE A 115 -0.94 -6.60 -20.23
C ILE A 115 -1.39 -6.16 -18.82
N THR A 116 -2.50 -5.43 -18.74
CA THR A 116 -3.01 -4.93 -17.44
C THR A 116 -3.44 -6.08 -16.53
N GLY A 117 -4.11 -7.08 -17.05
CA GLY A 117 -4.55 -8.24 -16.30
C GLY A 117 -3.38 -9.06 -15.74
N SER A 118 -2.37 -9.37 -16.56
CA SER A 118 -1.18 -10.10 -16.09
C SER A 118 -0.37 -9.30 -15.08
N THR A 119 -0.17 -7.99 -15.31
CA THR A 119 0.53 -7.12 -14.36
C THR A 119 -0.22 -7.07 -13.03
N THR A 120 -1.55 -6.92 -13.07
CA THR A 120 -2.40 -6.94 -11.87
C THR A 120 -2.29 -8.28 -11.13
N ALA A 121 -2.37 -9.41 -11.87
CA ALA A 121 -2.25 -10.75 -11.28
C ALA A 121 -0.89 -10.95 -10.58
N VAL A 122 0.21 -10.56 -11.23
CA VAL A 122 1.56 -10.64 -10.65
C VAL A 122 1.65 -9.78 -9.37
N LEU A 123 1.12 -8.56 -9.41
CA LEU A 123 1.14 -7.67 -8.25
C LEU A 123 0.31 -8.24 -7.09
N VAL A 124 -0.88 -8.76 -7.36
CA VAL A 124 -1.73 -9.40 -6.34
C VAL A 124 -1.05 -10.62 -5.75
N CYS A 125 -0.48 -11.52 -6.57
CA CYS A 125 0.27 -12.68 -6.09
C CYS A 125 1.46 -12.26 -5.22
N PHE A 126 2.19 -11.23 -5.62
CA PHE A 126 3.29 -10.68 -4.83
C PHE A 126 2.82 -10.14 -3.47
N LEU A 127 1.75 -9.36 -3.45
CA LEU A 127 1.17 -8.82 -2.21
C LEU A 127 0.68 -9.95 -1.29
N VAL A 128 -0.06 -10.92 -1.84
CA VAL A 128 -0.53 -12.09 -1.07
C VAL A 128 0.65 -12.85 -0.48
N GLY A 129 1.73 -13.06 -1.25
CA GLY A 129 2.96 -13.66 -0.77
C GLY A 129 3.61 -12.89 0.38
N LEU A 130 3.70 -11.55 0.26
CA LEU A 130 4.23 -10.70 1.33
C LEU A 130 3.38 -10.78 2.60
N PHE A 131 2.06 -10.73 2.47
CA PHE A 131 1.16 -10.85 3.62
C PHE A 131 1.22 -12.24 4.24
N TYR A 132 1.27 -13.29 3.43
CA TYR A 132 1.40 -14.67 3.92
C TYR A 132 2.67 -14.83 4.77
N VAL A 133 3.81 -14.36 4.28
CA VAL A 133 5.09 -14.43 5.03
C VAL A 133 5.05 -13.53 6.26
N GLY A 134 4.46 -12.32 6.15
CA GLY A 134 4.36 -11.38 7.26
C GLY A 134 3.45 -11.86 8.39
N LEU A 135 2.34 -12.52 8.05
CA LEU A 135 1.35 -13.01 9.03
C LEU A 135 1.69 -14.39 9.60
N LYS A 136 2.55 -15.18 8.92
CA LYS A 136 2.94 -16.52 9.41
C LYS A 136 3.54 -16.42 10.81
N GLU A 137 2.97 -17.12 11.79
CA GLU A 137 3.46 -17.13 13.17
C GLU A 137 4.90 -17.63 13.25
N ASN A 138 5.70 -16.95 14.07
CA ASN A 138 7.05 -17.40 14.38
C ASN A 138 6.99 -18.45 15.47
N GLN A 139 7.75 -19.51 15.32
CA GLN A 139 7.92 -20.52 16.37
C GLN A 139 9.10 -20.13 17.23
N VAL A 140 8.95 -20.30 18.53
CA VAL A 140 10.01 -20.07 19.51
C VAL A 140 10.40 -21.42 20.07
N ALA A 141 11.68 -21.75 19.99
CA ALA A 141 12.23 -22.99 20.52
C ALA A 141 13.50 -22.69 21.30
N VAL A 142 13.80 -23.59 22.22
CA VAL A 142 15.12 -23.66 22.88
C VAL A 142 15.72 -24.98 22.48
N GLU A 143 16.74 -24.96 21.63
CA GLU A 143 17.40 -26.13 21.07
C GLU A 143 18.92 -25.95 21.14
N ASP A 144 19.65 -26.99 21.50
CA ASP A 144 21.12 -27.02 21.54
C ASP A 144 21.77 -25.84 22.32
N GLY A 145 21.13 -25.42 23.43
CA GLY A 145 21.65 -24.31 24.24
C GLY A 145 21.40 -22.93 23.63
N LYS A 146 20.55 -22.83 22.59
CA LYS A 146 20.19 -21.58 21.93
C LYS A 146 18.70 -21.27 22.06
N PHE A 147 18.40 -20.01 22.16
CA PHE A 147 17.06 -19.47 22.01
C PHE A 147 16.86 -19.11 20.53
N VAL A 148 15.95 -19.80 19.87
CA VAL A 148 15.70 -19.67 18.43
C VAL A 148 14.28 -19.14 18.19
N VAL A 149 14.16 -18.07 17.43
CA VAL A 149 12.90 -17.58 16.90
C VAL A 149 12.89 -17.79 15.39
N SER A 150 11.95 -18.60 14.88
CA SER A 150 11.87 -18.91 13.45
C SER A 150 11.32 -17.76 12.63
N GLY A 151 11.45 -17.82 11.29
CA GLY A 151 10.80 -16.92 10.33
C GLY A 151 11.74 -15.87 9.74
N MET A 152 11.19 -15.00 8.86
CA MET A 152 11.97 -14.01 8.09
C MET A 152 12.73 -13.02 8.98
N TYR A 153 12.24 -12.75 10.17
CA TYR A 153 12.84 -11.86 11.17
C TYR A 153 13.31 -12.66 12.40
N GLY A 154 13.62 -13.94 12.18
CA GLY A 154 14.11 -14.82 13.23
C GLY A 154 15.44 -14.38 13.80
N VAL A 155 15.71 -14.82 15.02
CA VAL A 155 16.96 -14.58 15.73
C VAL A 155 17.40 -15.86 16.43
N GLU A 156 18.70 -16.04 16.55
CA GLU A 156 19.31 -17.09 17.35
C GLU A 156 20.24 -16.44 18.38
N TRP A 157 20.04 -16.76 19.64
CA TRP A 157 20.88 -16.30 20.74
C TRP A 157 21.36 -17.48 21.56
N ASP A 158 22.66 -17.54 21.83
CA ASP A 158 23.22 -18.52 22.78
C ASP A 158 22.68 -18.17 24.17
N LEU A 159 22.17 -19.16 24.89
CA LEU A 159 21.62 -18.97 26.24
C LEU A 159 22.66 -18.44 27.23
N GLU A 160 23.94 -18.74 26.99
CA GLU A 160 25.06 -18.25 27.80
C GLU A 160 25.19 -16.70 27.73
N ASN A 161 24.72 -16.08 26.64
CA ASN A 161 24.74 -14.62 26.45
C ASN A 161 23.50 -13.93 26.97
N VAL A 162 22.51 -14.67 27.50
CA VAL A 162 21.27 -14.10 28.04
C VAL A 162 21.45 -13.74 29.51
N GLU A 163 21.71 -12.49 29.81
CA GLU A 163 21.92 -12.02 31.17
C GLU A 163 20.65 -12.01 32.01
N LYS A 164 19.50 -11.70 31.40
CA LYS A 164 18.24 -11.56 32.13
C LYS A 164 17.00 -11.77 31.24
N VAL A 165 16.04 -12.52 31.76
CA VAL A 165 14.70 -12.66 31.17
C VAL A 165 13.70 -12.01 32.11
N LYS A 166 12.82 -11.17 31.57
CA LYS A 166 11.71 -10.54 32.30
C LYS A 166 10.40 -10.84 31.59
N LEU A 167 9.41 -11.25 32.35
CA LEU A 167 8.02 -11.29 31.88
C LEU A 167 7.44 -9.89 32.03
N LEU A 168 6.85 -9.37 30.96
CA LEU A 168 6.18 -8.09 30.94
C LEU A 168 4.69 -8.29 30.66
N ASP A 169 3.84 -7.57 31.36
CA ASP A 169 2.38 -7.61 31.15
C ASP A 169 2.01 -6.96 29.81
N GLU A 170 2.77 -5.94 29.40
CA GLU A 170 2.59 -5.24 28.13
C GLU A 170 3.95 -4.99 27.47
N LEU A 171 3.97 -5.01 26.13
CA LEU A 171 5.17 -4.67 25.36
C LEU A 171 5.46 -3.17 25.49
N PRO A 172 6.74 -2.77 25.63
CA PRO A 172 7.14 -1.36 25.62
C PRO A 172 6.69 -0.68 24.32
N ARG A 173 6.39 0.62 24.43
CA ARG A 173 5.93 1.40 23.29
C ARG A 173 6.96 1.42 22.17
N VAL A 174 6.51 1.15 20.94
CA VAL A 174 7.37 1.22 19.75
C VAL A 174 7.57 2.69 19.36
N ILE A 175 8.82 3.15 19.36
CA ILE A 175 9.21 4.49 18.91
C ILE A 175 9.38 4.51 17.38
N ILE A 176 10.13 3.56 16.85
CA ILE A 176 10.47 3.49 15.43
C ILE A 176 10.61 2.03 14.99
N LYS A 177 10.05 1.73 13.82
CA LYS A 177 10.31 0.50 13.08
C LYS A 177 11.56 0.69 12.23
N THR A 178 12.62 -0.06 12.51
CA THR A 178 13.86 -0.02 11.72
C THR A 178 13.83 -1.00 10.55
N ASN A 179 13.31 -2.20 10.76
CA ASN A 179 13.10 -3.20 9.71
C ASN A 179 12.08 -4.23 10.20
N GLY A 180 11.02 -4.48 9.43
CA GLY A 180 10.03 -5.47 9.83
C GLY A 180 8.68 -5.31 9.18
N PHE A 181 7.78 -6.21 9.55
CA PHE A 181 6.36 -6.19 9.22
C PHE A 181 5.57 -5.64 10.42
N ALA A 182 4.69 -4.67 10.17
CA ALA A 182 3.86 -4.06 11.21
C ALA A 182 2.46 -3.78 10.67
N THR A 183 1.46 -4.30 11.36
CA THR A 183 0.03 -3.95 11.26
C THR A 183 -0.45 -3.57 12.65
N GLU A 184 -1.71 -3.11 12.77
CA GLU A 184 -2.26 -2.70 14.07
C GLU A 184 -2.25 -3.83 15.13
N GLY A 185 -2.28 -5.10 14.70
CA GLY A 185 -2.28 -6.27 15.60
C GLY A 185 -1.01 -7.12 15.58
N HIS A 186 -0.05 -6.89 14.66
CA HIS A 186 1.13 -7.75 14.52
C HIS A 186 2.38 -6.93 14.27
N LEU A 187 3.38 -7.12 15.13
CA LEU A 187 4.69 -6.49 15.02
C LEU A 187 5.76 -7.60 14.91
N LYS A 188 6.48 -7.65 13.80
CA LYS A 188 7.58 -8.60 13.58
C LYS A 188 8.77 -7.89 12.98
N GLY A 189 9.96 -8.11 13.53
CA GLY A 189 11.19 -7.52 13.05
C GLY A 189 11.92 -6.71 14.09
N ARG A 190 12.69 -5.74 13.64
CA ARG A 190 13.50 -4.87 14.50
C ARG A 190 12.81 -3.54 14.73
N PHE A 191 12.57 -3.24 15.99
CA PHE A 191 11.92 -2.02 16.45
C PHE A 191 12.80 -1.35 17.51
N ARG A 192 12.83 -0.02 17.53
CA ARG A 192 13.31 0.72 18.69
C ARG A 192 12.14 0.92 19.63
N LEU A 193 12.25 0.38 20.81
CA LEU A 193 11.25 0.49 21.87
C LEU A 193 11.57 1.67 22.77
N GLU A 194 10.54 2.23 23.44
CA GLU A 194 10.72 3.17 24.52
C GLU A 194 11.32 2.38 25.69
N SER A 195 12.59 2.64 25.96
CA SER A 195 13.32 1.87 26.98
C SER A 195 13.08 2.47 28.36
N PRO A 196 12.49 1.72 29.29
CA PRO A 196 12.72 1.97 30.72
C PRO A 196 14.03 1.33 31.17
N TYR A 197 14.79 0.72 30.26
CA TYR A 197 16.03 -0.01 30.55
C TYR A 197 17.15 0.55 29.70
N GLU A 198 18.08 1.27 30.32
CA GLU A 198 19.40 1.53 29.77
C GLU A 198 20.13 0.18 29.69
N GLY A 199 20.42 -0.27 28.48
CA GLY A 199 21.16 -1.49 28.23
C GLY A 199 20.97 -1.90 26.79
N GLY A 200 21.95 -1.56 25.98
CA GLY A 200 22.27 -1.58 24.61
C GLY A 200 21.76 -2.61 23.65
#